data_3cf58f9fbbaf0621decb07b704550be1
#
_entry.id   3cf58f9fbbaf0621decb07b704550be1
#
_cell.length_a   1.000
_cell.length_b   1.000
_cell.length_c   1.000
_cell.angle_alpha   90.00
_cell.angle_beta   90.00
_cell.angle_gamma   90.00
#
_symmetry.space_group_name_H-M   'P 1'
#
loop_
_entity.id
_entity.type
_entity.pdbx_description
1 polymer ?
#
loop_
_entity_poly.entity_id
_entity_poly.type
_entity_poly.pdbx_seq_one_letter_code
_entity_poly.pdbx_strand_id
1 'polypeptide(L)'
;MSKKILIVDDEPDLLEMVQISLETEGYECIVAYDGFRALDRARKEKPDLIILDVMLPGLNGHKICRLLKFDEQYKHIPIIMLTAEAQEKDRLLGEETGADYYMTKPFAADKLIAKVAELLGK
;
A
#
# COMPACT_ATOMS: atom_id res chain seq x y z
N MET A 1 12.54 0.01 -17.33
CA MET A 1 11.64 -1.04 -16.83
C MET A 1 10.59 -0.44 -15.92
N SER A 2 9.38 -1.02 -15.96
CA SER A 2 8.29 -0.51 -15.16
C SER A 2 8.48 -0.83 -13.68
N LYS A 3 8.14 0.14 -12.83
CA LYS A 3 8.08 -0.10 -11.39
C LYS A 3 6.84 -0.92 -11.07
N LYS A 4 6.95 -1.79 -10.09
CA LYS A 4 5.90 -2.73 -9.70
C LYS A 4 5.28 -2.28 -8.39
N ILE A 5 3.94 -2.15 -8.37
CA ILE A 5 3.20 -1.69 -7.21
C ILE A 5 2.23 -2.78 -6.76
N LEU A 6 2.29 -3.15 -5.49
CA LEU A 6 1.32 -4.06 -4.88
C LEU A 6 0.22 -3.23 -4.23
N ILE A 7 -1.03 -3.49 -4.62
CA ILE A 7 -2.20 -2.79 -4.09
C ILE A 7 -3.03 -3.77 -3.28
N VAL A 8 -3.25 -3.46 -2.01
CA VAL A 8 -3.94 -4.35 -1.07
C VAL A 8 -5.17 -3.66 -0.50
N ASP A 9 -6.34 -4.16 -0.85
CA ASP A 9 -7.61 -3.66 -0.35
C ASP A 9 -8.66 -4.75 -0.59
N ASP A 10 -9.71 -4.79 0.21
CA ASP A 10 -10.79 -5.75 0.03
C ASP A 10 -11.98 -5.20 -0.74
N GLU A 11 -11.92 -3.92 -1.15
CA GLU A 11 -12.96 -3.27 -1.95
C GLU A 11 -12.62 -3.35 -3.44
N PRO A 12 -13.34 -4.19 -4.23
CA PRO A 12 -12.99 -4.38 -5.65
C PRO A 12 -13.01 -3.10 -6.48
N ASP A 13 -13.98 -2.22 -6.23
CA ASP A 13 -14.11 -0.97 -6.99
C ASP A 13 -12.92 -0.05 -6.75
N LEU A 14 -12.45 0.04 -5.50
CA LEU A 14 -11.30 0.85 -5.17
C LEU A 14 -10.03 0.29 -5.79
N LEU A 15 -9.85 -1.04 -5.73
CA LEU A 15 -8.70 -1.70 -6.35
C LEU A 15 -8.66 -1.43 -7.85
N GLU A 16 -9.79 -1.56 -8.52
CA GLU A 16 -9.87 -1.33 -9.96
C GLU A 16 -9.51 0.11 -10.30
N MET A 17 -10.06 1.07 -9.58
CA MET A 17 -9.79 2.49 -9.80
C MET A 17 -8.30 2.80 -9.63
N VAL A 18 -7.72 2.33 -8.55
CA VAL A 18 -6.30 2.57 -8.27
C VAL A 18 -5.41 1.88 -9.30
N GLN A 19 -5.74 0.64 -9.64
CA GLN A 19 -4.98 -0.12 -10.62
C GLN A 19 -4.97 0.57 -11.98
N ILE A 20 -6.14 0.99 -12.47
CA ILE A 20 -6.25 1.68 -13.76
C ILE A 20 -5.46 2.99 -13.73
N SER A 21 -5.60 3.76 -12.65
CA SER A 21 -4.91 5.04 -12.52
C SER A 21 -3.39 4.88 -12.56
N LEU A 22 -2.87 3.88 -11.86
CA LEU A 22 -1.42 3.65 -11.83
C LEU A 22 -0.89 3.03 -13.11
N GLU A 23 -1.64 2.10 -13.69
CA GLU A 23 -1.24 1.50 -14.97
C GLU A 23 -1.18 2.53 -16.09
N THR A 24 -2.09 3.51 -16.04
CA THR A 24 -2.07 4.62 -17.01
C THR A 24 -0.78 5.43 -16.90
N GLU A 25 -0.17 5.47 -15.71
CA GLU A 25 1.10 6.16 -15.48
C GLU A 25 2.32 5.28 -15.79
N GLY A 26 2.10 4.07 -16.27
CA GLY A 26 3.20 3.19 -16.66
C GLY A 26 3.66 2.20 -15.61
N TYR A 27 2.97 2.11 -14.48
CA TYR A 27 3.35 1.14 -13.44
C TYR A 27 2.75 -0.23 -13.74
N GLU A 28 3.44 -1.28 -13.31
CA GLU A 28 2.90 -2.63 -13.29
C GLU A 28 2.23 -2.83 -11.93
N CYS A 29 0.99 -3.32 -11.91
CA CYS A 29 0.23 -3.47 -10.67
C CYS A 29 -0.06 -4.94 -10.37
N ILE A 30 0.07 -5.29 -9.08
CA ILE A 30 -0.29 -6.58 -8.53
C ILE A 30 -1.31 -6.31 -7.45
N VAL A 31 -2.37 -7.11 -7.35
CA VAL A 31 -3.40 -6.89 -6.35
C VAL A 31 -3.50 -8.05 -5.37
N ALA A 32 -3.90 -7.75 -4.14
CA ALA A 32 -4.23 -8.74 -3.13
C ALA A 32 -5.45 -8.24 -2.35
N TYR A 33 -6.29 -9.17 -1.92
CA TYR A 33 -7.58 -8.84 -1.30
C TYR A 33 -7.62 -9.04 0.20
N ASP A 34 -6.58 -9.63 0.77
CA ASP A 34 -6.49 -9.87 2.21
C ASP A 34 -5.04 -9.84 2.68
N GLY A 35 -4.85 -9.84 4.01
CA GLY A 35 -3.53 -9.67 4.57
C GLY A 35 -2.57 -10.82 4.32
N PHE A 36 -3.07 -12.05 4.29
CA PHE A 36 -2.20 -13.20 4.05
C PHE A 36 -1.68 -13.22 2.62
N ARG A 37 -2.57 -12.93 1.66
CA ARG A 37 -2.17 -12.85 0.25
C ARG A 37 -1.24 -11.68 0.02
N ALA A 38 -1.45 -10.56 0.75
CA ALA A 38 -0.57 -9.41 0.66
C ALA A 38 0.87 -9.77 1.03
N LEU A 39 1.06 -10.47 2.15
CA LEU A 39 2.39 -10.90 2.59
C LEU A 39 3.02 -11.85 1.58
N ASP A 40 2.24 -12.82 1.10
CA ASP A 40 2.71 -13.78 0.12
C ASP A 40 3.17 -13.08 -1.16
N ARG A 41 2.36 -12.16 -1.68
CA ARG A 41 2.69 -11.40 -2.88
C ARG A 41 3.91 -10.50 -2.67
N ALA A 42 3.99 -9.83 -1.52
CA ALA A 42 5.12 -8.97 -1.23
C ALA A 42 6.43 -9.76 -1.25
N ARG A 43 6.42 -10.95 -0.68
CA ARG A 43 7.61 -11.80 -0.61
C ARG A 43 7.99 -12.38 -1.98
N LYS A 44 7.00 -12.80 -2.76
CA LYS A 44 7.25 -13.40 -4.07
C LYS A 44 7.60 -12.38 -5.14
N GLU A 45 6.86 -11.29 -5.18
CA GLU A 45 6.98 -10.31 -6.26
C GLU A 45 7.98 -9.20 -5.97
N LYS A 46 8.31 -8.97 -4.70
CA LYS A 46 9.24 -7.91 -4.27
C LYS A 46 8.91 -6.58 -4.95
N PRO A 47 7.72 -6.03 -4.68
CA PRO A 47 7.31 -4.80 -5.35
C PRO A 47 8.18 -3.60 -4.98
N ASP A 48 8.13 -2.57 -5.80
CA ASP A 48 8.86 -1.34 -5.54
C ASP A 48 8.14 -0.43 -4.57
N LEU A 49 6.82 -0.62 -4.40
CA LEU A 49 5.99 0.15 -3.48
C LEU A 49 4.73 -0.66 -3.15
N ILE A 50 4.20 -0.48 -1.94
CA ILE A 50 2.98 -1.15 -1.51
C ILE A 50 1.95 -0.11 -1.07
N ILE A 51 0.73 -0.23 -1.57
CA ILE A 51 -0.41 0.54 -1.11
C ILE A 51 -1.28 -0.42 -0.31
N LEU A 52 -1.53 -0.11 0.95
CA LEU A 52 -2.04 -1.09 1.91
C LEU A 52 -3.18 -0.51 2.76
N ASP A 53 -4.36 -1.10 2.62
CA ASP A 53 -5.50 -0.73 3.47
C ASP A 53 -5.27 -1.20 4.90
N VAL A 54 -5.63 -0.36 5.86
CA VAL A 54 -5.53 -0.71 7.28
C VAL A 54 -6.52 -1.80 7.65
N MET A 55 -7.76 -1.68 7.17
CA MET A 55 -8.85 -2.60 7.52
C MET A 55 -8.97 -3.74 6.51
N LEU A 56 -8.24 -4.82 6.76
CA LEU A 56 -8.25 -6.00 5.88
C LEU A 56 -8.75 -7.22 6.62
N PRO A 57 -9.42 -8.15 5.93
CA PRO A 57 -9.71 -9.46 6.51
C PRO A 57 -8.42 -10.24 6.73
N GLY A 58 -8.41 -11.08 7.75
CA GLY A 58 -7.22 -11.86 8.11
C GLY A 58 -6.24 -11.02 8.90
N LEU A 59 -5.05 -10.78 8.35
CA LEU A 59 -4.06 -9.90 8.96
C LEU A 59 -4.36 -8.45 8.62
N ASN A 60 -4.46 -7.58 9.62
CA ASN A 60 -4.71 -6.17 9.37
C ASN A 60 -3.46 -5.47 8.81
N GLY A 61 -3.68 -4.29 8.20
CA GLY A 61 -2.63 -3.57 7.51
C GLY A 61 -1.48 -3.12 8.41
N HIS A 62 -1.76 -2.75 9.65
CA HIS A 62 -0.70 -2.35 10.58
C HIS A 62 0.28 -3.48 10.82
N LYS A 63 -0.24 -4.68 11.02
CA LYS A 63 0.60 -5.85 11.29
C LYS A 63 1.45 -6.19 10.07
N ILE A 64 0.87 -6.13 8.88
CA ILE A 64 1.60 -6.38 7.64
C ILE A 64 2.72 -5.36 7.47
N CYS A 65 2.41 -4.07 7.67
CA CYS A 65 3.38 -3.00 7.56
C CYS A 65 4.55 -3.24 8.53
N ARG A 66 4.24 -3.56 9.77
CA ARG A 66 5.26 -3.83 10.77
C ARG A 66 6.15 -5.01 10.38
N LEU A 67 5.53 -6.11 9.92
CA LEU A 67 6.29 -7.29 9.52
C LEU A 67 7.26 -6.97 8.39
N LEU A 68 6.84 -6.16 7.43
CA LEU A 68 7.69 -5.81 6.29
C LEU A 68 8.74 -4.76 6.65
N LYS A 69 8.37 -3.72 7.39
CA LYS A 69 9.30 -2.62 7.71
C LYS A 69 10.40 -3.03 8.70
N PHE A 70 10.16 -4.07 9.48
CA PHE A 70 11.18 -4.58 10.41
C PHE A 70 11.92 -5.80 9.88
N ASP A 71 11.70 -6.16 8.61
CA ASP A 71 12.39 -7.24 7.95
C ASP A 71 13.48 -6.65 7.05
N GLU A 72 14.73 -7.07 7.25
CA GLU A 72 15.87 -6.55 6.50
C GLU A 72 15.71 -6.70 4.99
N GLN A 73 15.00 -7.73 4.53
CA GLN A 73 14.81 -7.96 3.10
C GLN A 73 13.78 -7.02 2.47
N TYR A 74 12.85 -6.48 3.27
CA TYR A 74 11.70 -5.74 2.74
C TYR A 74 11.59 -4.32 3.26
N LYS A 75 12.36 -3.95 4.27
CA LYS A 75 12.24 -2.63 4.93
C LYS A 75 12.44 -1.44 4.00
N HIS A 76 13.12 -1.64 2.89
CA HIS A 76 13.37 -0.58 1.92
C HIS A 76 12.16 -0.26 1.04
N ILE A 77 11.14 -1.12 1.04
CA ILE A 77 9.95 -0.92 0.19
C ILE A 77 9.06 0.14 0.82
N PRO A 78 8.78 1.26 0.12
CA PRO A 78 7.87 2.28 0.65
C PRO A 78 6.46 1.74 0.78
N ILE A 79 5.78 2.08 1.87
CA ILE A 79 4.40 1.65 2.12
C ILE A 79 3.52 2.87 2.35
N ILE A 80 2.44 2.98 1.56
CA ILE A 80 1.39 3.96 1.76
C ILE A 80 0.22 3.25 2.43
N MET A 81 -0.16 3.70 3.62
CA MET A 81 -1.32 3.15 4.33
C MET A 81 -2.57 3.94 3.97
N LEU A 82 -3.64 3.21 3.63
CA LEU A 82 -4.95 3.81 3.37
C LEU A 82 -5.81 3.65 4.62
N THR A 83 -6.34 4.75 5.15
CA THR A 83 -7.08 4.72 6.40
C THR A 83 -8.36 5.55 6.28
N ALA A 84 -9.42 5.18 7.01
CA ALA A 84 -10.63 5.99 7.08
C ALA A 84 -10.37 7.23 7.92
N GLU A 85 -11.03 8.34 7.58
CA GLU A 85 -10.85 9.61 8.26
C GLU A 85 -11.08 9.53 9.77
N ALA A 86 -12.02 8.69 10.19
CA ALA A 86 -12.36 8.52 11.61
C ALA A 86 -11.35 7.69 12.40
N GLN A 87 -10.29 7.21 11.76
CA GLN A 87 -9.33 6.29 12.38
C GLN A 87 -7.96 6.92 12.63
N GLU A 88 -7.94 8.09 13.24
CA GLU A 88 -6.67 8.75 13.58
C GLU A 88 -5.78 7.92 14.50
N LYS A 89 -6.40 7.09 15.35
CA LYS A 89 -5.64 6.18 16.21
C LYS A 89 -4.84 5.19 15.37
N ASP A 90 -5.40 4.77 14.25
CA ASP A 90 -4.71 3.85 13.33
C ASP A 90 -3.51 4.54 12.68
N ARG A 91 -3.64 5.83 12.41
CA ARG A 91 -2.53 6.62 11.86
C ARG A 91 -1.34 6.65 12.81
N LEU A 92 -1.59 6.92 14.09
CA LEU A 92 -0.54 6.92 15.09
C LEU A 92 0.10 5.55 15.24
N LEU A 93 -0.73 4.51 15.28
CA LEU A 93 -0.24 3.14 15.36
C LEU A 93 0.58 2.77 14.13
N GLY A 94 0.17 3.23 12.96
CA GLY A 94 0.90 3.00 11.73
C GLY A 94 2.25 3.70 11.72
N GLU A 95 2.35 4.90 12.27
CA GLU A 95 3.63 5.58 12.40
C GLU A 95 4.61 4.75 13.23
N GLU A 96 4.11 4.09 14.28
CA GLU A 96 4.91 3.16 15.07
C GLU A 96 5.31 1.93 14.27
N THR A 97 4.54 1.55 13.25
CA THR A 97 4.85 0.39 12.41
C THR A 97 5.77 0.73 11.24
N GLY A 98 6.12 2.00 11.06
CA GLY A 98 7.09 2.43 10.08
C GLY A 98 6.56 2.74 8.70
N ALA A 99 5.26 2.95 8.54
CA ALA A 99 4.70 3.33 7.24
C ALA A 99 5.31 4.64 6.75
N ASP A 100 5.53 4.72 5.44
CA ASP A 100 6.17 5.90 4.85
C ASP A 100 5.20 7.04 4.62
N TYR A 101 3.92 6.74 4.44
CA TYR A 101 2.90 7.76 4.25
C TYR A 101 1.50 7.21 4.57
N TYR A 102 0.61 8.11 4.99
CA TYR A 102 -0.80 7.82 5.23
C TYR A 102 -1.67 8.61 4.29
N MET A 103 -2.66 7.96 3.71
CA MET A 103 -3.64 8.65 2.89
C MET A 103 -5.03 8.29 3.41
N THR A 104 -5.82 9.32 3.70
CA THR A 104 -7.16 9.16 4.25
C THR A 104 -8.17 8.89 3.12
N LYS A 105 -9.03 7.91 3.30
CA LYS A 105 -10.14 7.65 2.39
C LYS A 105 -11.31 8.58 2.72
N PRO A 106 -12.02 9.12 1.74
CA PRO A 106 -11.75 9.02 0.31
C PRO A 106 -10.60 9.94 -0.11
N PHE A 107 -9.89 9.58 -1.16
CA PHE A 107 -8.77 10.36 -1.69
C PHE A 107 -8.94 10.58 -3.19
N ALA A 108 -8.28 11.61 -3.71
CA ALA A 108 -8.25 11.86 -5.14
C ALA A 108 -7.13 11.03 -5.78
N ALA A 109 -7.43 10.42 -6.93
CA ALA A 109 -6.46 9.57 -7.62
C ALA A 109 -5.16 10.31 -7.96
N ASP A 110 -5.26 11.58 -8.35
CA ASP A 110 -4.09 12.38 -8.70
C ASP A 110 -3.16 12.61 -7.51
N LYS A 111 -3.70 12.69 -6.30
CA LYS A 111 -2.88 12.81 -5.09
C LYS A 111 -2.13 11.53 -4.79
N LEU A 112 -2.79 10.39 -5.00
CA LEU A 112 -2.15 9.09 -4.83
C LEU A 112 -1.02 8.93 -5.83
N ILE A 113 -1.29 9.24 -7.10
CA ILE A 113 -0.28 9.16 -8.16
C ILE A 113 0.93 10.04 -7.84
N ALA A 114 0.69 11.26 -7.38
CA ALA A 114 1.77 12.18 -7.01
C ALA A 114 2.62 11.63 -5.88
N LYS A 115 1.99 11.05 -4.85
CA LYS A 115 2.73 10.49 -3.71
C LYS A 115 3.52 9.25 -4.11
N VAL A 116 2.95 8.40 -4.95
CA VAL A 116 3.66 7.23 -5.48
C VAL A 116 4.92 7.67 -6.22
N ALA A 117 4.79 8.66 -7.11
CA ALA A 117 5.93 9.18 -7.87
C ALA A 117 7.00 9.74 -6.93
N GLU A 118 6.59 10.49 -5.92
CA GLU A 118 7.52 11.06 -4.94
C GLU A 118 8.30 9.98 -4.21
N LEU A 119 7.62 8.95 -3.72
CA LEU A 119 8.26 7.88 -2.96
C LEU A 119 9.15 7.01 -3.83
N LEU A 120 8.86 6.90 -5.11
CA LEU A 120 9.68 6.15 -6.06
C LEU A 120 10.81 6.99 -6.67
N GLY A 121 10.95 8.25 -6.27
CA GLY A 121 12.03 9.11 -6.72
C GLY A 121 11.88 9.66 -8.12
N LYS A 122 10.64 9.82 -8.55
CA LYS A 122 10.37 10.40 -9.88
C LYS A 122 10.16 11.89 -9.79
#